data_df899a15b0716e815f3e8e46dd54b489
#
_entry.id   df899a15b0716e815f3e8e46dd54b489
#
_cell.length_a   1.000
_cell.length_b   1.000
_cell.length_c   1.000
_cell.angle_alpha   90.00
_cell.angle_beta   90.00
_cell.angle_gamma   90.00
#
_symmetry.space_group_name_H-M   'P 1'
#
loop_
_entity.id
_entity.type
_entity.pdbx_description
1 polymer ?
#
loop_
_entity_poly.entity_id
_entity_poly.type
_entity_poly.pdbx_seq_one_letter_code
_entity_poly.pdbx_strand_id
1 'polypeptide(L)'
;MPITDLLVRNAELYGSDVALVEVNPEITETRRVTWKEYELIEPDPVSCYRREITWAVFNEKANRFANMLLERGVRKGDKVGILLMNCLEWLPIYFGILKTGALAVPLNFRYTADEIKYCLDLAEVDVLMFGPEFIGRVEEIAEEISKNRLLFYVGEGCPSFAEHYDSNVANCSSVAPDIILTDNDDAAIYFSSGTTGFPKAILHNHESLMHSAAVEQNHHGQSRSDVFLCIPPLYHTGAKMHWFGSLLSGSKAILLKGVKPKSIIETVSNELCTIVWLLVPWAQDILDAVDRGEIDISQYDLAQWRLMHIGAQPVPPSLIARWKEKFPKHQYDTNYGLSESIGPGCVHLGVENIHKVGAIGKAGFGWEVKIADEDGNAVERGQVGELYVKGPGVMTCYYRDEKATAETLKDGWLLTGDMAQEDKDGFIFLVDRKKDVIISGGENLYPVQIEDFLRSHPAVKDVAVIGLPDKRLGEIAAAIISVKEGMVCTEDEINSFCQKMPRYKRPHKIIFADVPRNPTGKIEKPKLREIYCGESLVASQIKN
;
A
#
# COMPACT_ATOMS: atom_id res chain seq x y z
N MET A 1 4.09 -16.22 18.64
CA MET A 1 5.49 -16.24 18.16
C MET A 1 5.79 -14.94 17.43
N PRO A 2 6.79 -14.17 17.87
CA PRO A 2 7.18 -12.93 17.20
C PRO A 2 7.56 -13.15 15.74
N ILE A 3 7.28 -12.17 14.85
CA ILE A 3 7.58 -12.31 13.42
C ILE A 3 9.08 -12.50 13.13
N THR A 4 9.96 -12.05 14.05
CA THR A 4 11.42 -12.21 13.95
C THR A 4 11.87 -13.66 13.96
N ASP A 5 11.12 -14.55 14.62
CA ASP A 5 11.44 -15.97 14.71
C ASP A 5 11.36 -16.68 13.36
N LEU A 6 10.54 -16.17 12.44
CA LEU A 6 10.49 -16.69 11.07
C LEU A 6 11.81 -16.47 10.33
N LEU A 7 12.46 -15.31 10.52
CA LEU A 7 13.76 -15.03 9.90
C LEU A 7 14.85 -15.96 10.49
N VAL A 8 14.86 -16.16 11.81
CA VAL A 8 15.79 -17.07 12.47
C VAL A 8 15.59 -18.48 11.95
N ARG A 9 14.35 -18.98 11.96
CA ARG A 9 14.00 -20.30 11.42
C ARG A 9 14.47 -20.50 9.98
N ASN A 10 14.23 -19.50 9.11
CA ASN A 10 14.61 -19.61 7.70
C ASN A 10 16.14 -19.59 7.52
N ALA A 11 16.87 -18.82 8.34
CA ALA A 11 18.32 -18.81 8.33
C ALA A 11 18.91 -20.17 8.77
N GLU A 12 18.26 -20.85 9.74
CA GLU A 12 18.66 -22.18 10.21
C GLU A 12 18.32 -23.29 9.19
N LEU A 13 17.11 -23.28 8.63
CA LEU A 13 16.63 -24.34 7.75
C LEU A 13 17.09 -24.17 6.28
N TYR A 14 17.25 -22.94 5.82
CA TYR A 14 17.43 -22.59 4.41
C TYR A 14 18.57 -21.57 4.21
N GLY A 15 19.55 -21.54 5.11
CA GLY A 15 20.54 -20.48 5.22
C GLY A 15 21.30 -20.17 3.92
N SER A 16 21.58 -21.17 3.09
CA SER A 16 22.26 -21.01 1.79
C SER A 16 21.35 -20.58 0.63
N ASP A 17 20.03 -20.69 0.81
CA ASP A 17 19.09 -20.33 -0.25
C ASP A 17 18.93 -18.81 -0.35
N VAL A 18 18.72 -18.33 -1.59
CA VAL A 18 18.47 -16.92 -1.83
C VAL A 18 17.14 -16.51 -1.19
N ALA A 19 17.19 -15.51 -0.32
CA ALA A 19 16.02 -14.94 0.34
C ALA A 19 15.44 -13.75 -0.44
N LEU A 20 16.32 -12.82 -0.80
CA LEU A 20 15.97 -11.56 -1.45
C LEU A 20 16.88 -11.31 -2.65
N VAL A 21 16.27 -10.79 -3.71
CA VAL A 21 16.96 -10.25 -4.89
C VAL A 21 16.48 -8.82 -5.10
N GLU A 22 17.39 -7.89 -5.32
CA GLU A 22 17.07 -6.55 -5.82
C GLU A 22 17.35 -6.52 -7.32
N VAL A 23 16.38 -6.04 -8.08
CA VAL A 23 16.50 -5.76 -9.51
C VAL A 23 16.26 -4.27 -9.73
N ASN A 24 17.24 -3.57 -10.30
CA ASN A 24 17.16 -2.14 -10.58
C ASN A 24 17.42 -1.86 -12.05
N PRO A 25 16.39 -1.89 -12.92
CA PRO A 25 16.54 -1.65 -14.35
C PRO A 25 16.95 -0.20 -14.68
N GLU A 26 16.75 0.75 -13.76
CA GLU A 26 17.08 2.16 -13.99
C GLU A 26 18.59 2.45 -14.01
N ILE A 27 19.41 1.56 -13.45
CA ILE A 27 20.90 1.70 -13.51
C ILE A 27 21.42 1.66 -14.95
N THR A 28 20.72 1.02 -15.87
CA THR A 28 21.11 0.96 -17.29
C THR A 28 20.65 2.18 -18.10
N GLU A 29 19.83 3.03 -17.52
CA GLU A 29 19.28 4.24 -18.14
C GLU A 29 19.85 5.48 -17.43
N THR A 30 20.59 6.32 -18.14
CA THR A 30 21.14 7.60 -17.66
C THR A 30 20.06 8.68 -17.45
N ARG A 31 18.90 8.34 -16.92
CA ARG A 31 17.78 9.28 -16.72
C ARG A 31 17.47 9.52 -15.26
N ARG A 32 17.39 10.81 -14.91
CA ARG A 32 16.77 11.27 -13.65
C ARG A 32 15.31 10.81 -13.63
N VAL A 33 14.92 10.10 -12.60
CA VAL A 33 13.51 9.78 -12.34
C VAL A 33 12.86 11.02 -11.74
N THR A 34 12.32 11.89 -12.60
CA THR A 34 11.50 13.02 -12.17
C THR A 34 10.08 12.49 -11.96
N TRP A 35 9.68 12.32 -10.72
CA TRP A 35 8.27 12.26 -10.37
C TRP A 35 7.69 13.67 -10.53
N LYS A 36 6.47 13.82 -11.03
CA LYS A 36 5.83 15.12 -11.28
C LYS A 36 5.88 16.12 -10.11
N GLU A 37 6.17 15.68 -8.92
CA GLU A 37 6.13 16.44 -7.67
C GLU A 37 7.46 16.46 -6.90
N TYR A 38 8.46 15.63 -7.26
CA TYR A 38 9.74 15.50 -6.53
C TYR A 38 10.91 15.28 -7.48
N GLU A 39 12.01 15.99 -7.30
CA GLU A 39 13.31 15.59 -7.82
C GLU A 39 13.89 14.54 -6.88
N LEU A 40 13.98 13.30 -7.35
CA LEU A 40 14.81 12.29 -6.69
C LEU A 40 16.24 12.48 -7.18
N ILE A 41 17.18 12.60 -6.24
CA ILE A 41 18.61 12.62 -6.57
C ILE A 41 18.97 11.20 -7.01
N GLU A 42 19.56 11.06 -8.22
CA GLU A 42 20.04 9.76 -8.69
C GLU A 42 21.22 9.31 -7.83
N PRO A 43 21.21 8.08 -7.30
CA PRO A 43 22.42 7.49 -6.77
C PRO A 43 23.43 7.27 -7.90
N ASP A 44 24.73 7.43 -7.59
CA ASP A 44 25.83 7.18 -8.51
C ASP A 44 25.71 5.76 -9.11
N PRO A 45 25.89 5.57 -10.44
CA PRO A 45 25.64 4.31 -11.15
C PRO A 45 26.58 3.12 -10.78
N VAL A 46 27.24 3.14 -9.65
CA VAL A 46 28.12 2.06 -9.18
C VAL A 46 27.37 0.82 -8.69
N SER A 47 26.03 0.89 -8.52
CA SER A 47 25.25 -0.25 -8.06
C SER A 47 24.97 -1.26 -9.20
N CYS A 48 25.13 -2.57 -8.91
CA CYS A 48 24.83 -3.62 -9.85
C CYS A 48 23.32 -3.67 -10.17
N TYR A 49 23.01 -3.91 -11.46
CA TYR A 49 21.62 -4.15 -11.93
C TYR A 49 20.86 -5.17 -11.07
N ARG A 50 21.58 -6.21 -10.59
CA ARG A 50 21.01 -7.30 -9.79
C ARG A 50 21.93 -7.62 -8.60
N ARG A 51 21.37 -7.60 -7.40
CA ARG A 51 22.06 -8.03 -6.17
C ARG A 51 21.19 -9.05 -5.44
N GLU A 52 21.78 -9.94 -4.65
CA GLU A 52 21.04 -10.91 -3.87
C GLU A 52 21.67 -11.17 -2.50
N ILE A 53 20.84 -11.63 -1.56
CA ILE A 53 21.28 -12.15 -0.26
C ILE A 53 20.54 -13.45 0.08
N THR A 54 21.27 -14.35 0.76
CA THR A 54 20.70 -15.59 1.29
C THR A 54 19.99 -15.36 2.62
N TRP A 55 19.23 -16.35 3.09
CA TRP A 55 18.57 -16.27 4.41
C TRP A 55 19.58 -16.11 5.55
N ALA A 56 20.75 -16.79 5.49
CA ALA A 56 21.81 -16.63 6.48
C ALA A 56 22.36 -15.21 6.50
N VAL A 57 22.68 -14.65 5.32
CA VAL A 57 23.19 -13.28 5.18
C VAL A 57 22.14 -12.26 5.61
N PHE A 58 20.86 -12.49 5.30
CA PHE A 58 19.78 -11.63 5.74
C PHE A 58 19.71 -11.57 7.28
N ASN A 59 19.70 -12.73 7.94
CA ASN A 59 19.67 -12.81 9.41
C ASN A 59 20.91 -12.18 10.04
N GLU A 60 22.11 -12.43 9.47
CA GLU A 60 23.35 -11.83 9.93
C GLU A 60 23.32 -10.30 9.85
N LYS A 61 22.89 -9.73 8.71
CA LYS A 61 22.74 -8.27 8.55
C LYS A 61 21.77 -7.69 9.57
N ALA A 62 20.62 -8.35 9.79
CA ALA A 62 19.65 -7.94 10.80
C ALA A 62 20.24 -7.96 12.22
N ASN A 63 20.99 -9.00 12.57
CA ASN A 63 21.66 -9.11 13.88
C ASN A 63 22.73 -8.02 14.08
N ARG A 64 23.60 -7.78 13.08
CA ARG A 64 24.61 -6.71 13.15
C ARG A 64 23.97 -5.34 13.36
N PHE A 65 22.90 -5.06 12.62
CA PHE A 65 22.17 -3.79 12.76
C PHE A 65 21.48 -3.68 14.13
N ALA A 66 20.87 -4.74 14.61
CA ALA A 66 20.28 -4.79 15.97
C ALA A 66 21.33 -4.50 17.05
N ASN A 67 22.50 -5.14 16.97
CA ASN A 67 23.57 -4.93 17.93
C ASN A 67 24.12 -3.49 17.85
N MET A 68 24.28 -2.93 16.65
CA MET A 68 24.65 -1.52 16.47
C MET A 68 23.66 -0.58 17.16
N LEU A 69 22.37 -0.80 16.98
CA LEU A 69 21.33 0.01 17.65
C LEU A 69 21.42 -0.08 19.16
N LEU A 70 21.60 -1.29 19.71
CA LEU A 70 21.76 -1.51 21.16
C LEU A 70 23.02 -0.83 21.72
N GLU A 71 24.16 -0.89 21.00
CA GLU A 71 25.40 -0.17 21.35
C GLU A 71 25.21 1.34 21.34
N ARG A 72 24.34 1.86 20.46
CA ARG A 72 23.96 3.28 20.38
C ARG A 72 22.90 3.70 21.41
N GLY A 73 22.50 2.77 22.28
CA GLY A 73 21.59 3.06 23.40
C GLY A 73 20.11 2.85 23.09
N VAL A 74 19.75 2.37 21.90
CA VAL A 74 18.35 2.00 21.58
C VAL A 74 17.90 0.86 22.49
N ARG A 75 16.67 0.95 22.97
CA ARG A 75 16.05 0.00 23.90
C ARG A 75 14.70 -0.46 23.39
N LYS A 76 14.17 -1.53 23.98
CA LYS A 76 12.80 -1.99 23.73
C LYS A 76 11.81 -0.84 23.94
N GLY A 77 10.96 -0.59 22.94
CA GLY A 77 9.98 0.48 22.91
C GLY A 77 10.45 1.78 22.25
N ASP A 78 11.75 1.96 21.98
CA ASP A 78 12.25 3.07 21.18
C ASP A 78 11.79 2.94 19.71
N LYS A 79 11.88 4.00 18.92
CA LYS A 79 11.35 4.03 17.56
C LYS A 79 12.45 4.36 16.55
N VAL A 80 12.51 3.57 15.48
CA VAL A 80 13.49 3.76 14.42
C VAL A 80 12.78 3.98 13.08
N GLY A 81 12.95 5.17 12.53
CA GLY A 81 12.40 5.60 11.24
C GLY A 81 13.14 4.97 10.06
N ILE A 82 12.40 4.58 9.04
CA ILE A 82 12.95 4.04 7.78
C ILE A 82 12.43 4.87 6.62
N LEU A 83 13.31 5.66 6.00
CA LEU A 83 13.05 6.49 4.83
C LEU A 83 13.95 6.02 3.68
N LEU A 84 13.59 4.89 3.08
CA LEU A 84 14.36 4.22 2.03
C LEU A 84 13.45 3.84 0.86
N MET A 85 13.97 3.92 -0.36
CA MET A 85 13.40 3.21 -1.49
C MET A 85 13.61 1.69 -1.33
N ASN A 86 12.88 0.87 -2.12
CA ASN A 86 13.09 -0.57 -2.10
C ASN A 86 14.57 -0.90 -2.42
N CYS A 87 15.24 -1.56 -1.50
CA CYS A 87 16.63 -2.01 -1.63
C CYS A 87 16.86 -3.24 -0.74
N LEU A 88 18.00 -3.93 -0.96
CA LEU A 88 18.34 -5.12 -0.16
C LEU A 88 18.55 -4.81 1.33
N GLU A 89 18.90 -3.58 1.66
CA GLU A 89 19.13 -3.13 3.05
C GLU A 89 17.82 -2.91 3.82
N TRP A 90 16.69 -2.66 3.12
CA TRP A 90 15.42 -2.28 3.73
C TRP A 90 14.90 -3.31 4.75
N LEU A 91 14.79 -4.57 4.32
CA LEU A 91 14.25 -5.63 5.18
C LEU A 91 15.22 -6.06 6.29
N PRO A 92 16.54 -6.19 6.06
CA PRO A 92 17.50 -6.36 7.13
C PRO A 92 17.47 -5.27 8.20
N ILE A 93 17.30 -4.00 7.81
CA ILE A 93 17.10 -2.87 8.73
C ILE A 93 15.80 -3.05 9.52
N TYR A 94 14.68 -3.32 8.84
CA TYR A 94 13.39 -3.53 9.49
C TYR A 94 13.44 -4.65 10.54
N PHE A 95 13.99 -5.82 10.19
CA PHE A 95 14.12 -6.95 11.13
C PHE A 95 15.15 -6.70 12.22
N GLY A 96 16.22 -5.97 11.92
CA GLY A 96 17.19 -5.56 12.94
C GLY A 96 16.56 -4.66 14.01
N ILE A 97 15.69 -3.72 13.62
CA ILE A 97 14.91 -2.92 14.56
C ILE A 97 14.06 -3.83 15.44
N LEU A 98 13.25 -4.69 14.83
CA LEU A 98 12.36 -5.58 15.57
C LEU A 98 13.10 -6.48 16.56
N LYS A 99 14.31 -6.95 16.20
CA LYS A 99 15.14 -7.80 17.09
C LYS A 99 15.65 -7.08 18.34
N THR A 100 15.66 -5.75 18.37
CA THR A 100 15.96 -4.99 19.60
C THR A 100 14.74 -4.79 20.51
N GLY A 101 13.54 -5.11 20.01
CA GLY A 101 12.28 -4.75 20.65
C GLY A 101 11.88 -3.28 20.43
N ALA A 102 12.64 -2.54 19.61
CA ALA A 102 12.22 -1.23 19.14
C ALA A 102 11.18 -1.35 18.04
N LEU A 103 10.42 -0.27 17.82
CA LEU A 103 9.37 -0.20 16.81
C LEU A 103 9.94 0.32 15.49
N ALA A 104 9.65 -0.38 14.42
CA ALA A 104 9.95 0.11 13.07
C ALA A 104 8.92 1.15 12.64
N VAL A 105 9.39 2.29 12.12
CA VAL A 105 8.56 3.41 11.66
C VAL A 105 8.83 3.70 10.18
N PRO A 106 8.27 2.93 9.25
CA PRO A 106 8.42 3.16 7.83
C PRO A 106 7.74 4.47 7.40
N LEU A 107 8.49 5.32 6.69
CA LEU A 107 8.03 6.61 6.20
C LEU A 107 7.76 6.56 4.70
N ASN A 108 6.74 7.28 4.27
CA ASN A 108 6.41 7.42 2.87
C ASN A 108 7.51 8.21 2.15
N PHE A 109 8.10 7.62 1.10
CA PHE A 109 9.17 8.24 0.31
C PHE A 109 8.77 9.54 -0.40
N ARG A 110 7.49 9.86 -0.43
CA ARG A 110 6.96 11.09 -1.05
C ARG A 110 6.71 12.24 -0.07
N TYR A 111 6.90 12.01 1.21
CA TYR A 111 6.75 13.07 2.20
C TYR A 111 7.73 14.23 1.92
N THR A 112 7.22 15.45 2.04
CA THR A 112 8.03 16.66 2.09
C THR A 112 8.89 16.69 3.36
N ALA A 113 9.84 17.60 3.45
CA ALA A 113 10.66 17.77 4.66
C ALA A 113 9.78 18.00 5.91
N ASP A 114 8.76 18.85 5.81
CA ASP A 114 7.82 19.12 6.91
C ASP A 114 7.00 17.90 7.30
N GLU A 115 6.52 17.11 6.33
CA GLU A 115 5.78 15.88 6.61
C GLU A 115 6.67 14.80 7.23
N ILE A 116 7.94 14.69 6.79
CA ILE A 116 8.94 13.81 7.43
C ILE A 116 9.09 14.22 8.89
N LYS A 117 9.38 15.50 9.15
CA LYS A 117 9.53 16.03 10.52
C LYS A 117 8.29 15.78 11.37
N TYR A 118 7.10 16.06 10.82
CA TYR A 118 5.84 15.80 11.51
C TYR A 118 5.69 14.32 11.91
N CYS A 119 5.95 13.39 11.02
CA CYS A 119 5.86 11.96 11.30
C CYS A 119 6.90 11.51 12.34
N LEU A 120 8.14 12.01 12.25
CA LEU A 120 9.18 11.74 13.23
C LEU A 120 8.81 12.24 14.63
N ASP A 121 8.21 13.43 14.73
CA ASP A 121 7.78 14.03 15.99
C ASP A 121 6.54 13.30 16.55
N LEU A 122 5.55 13.01 15.72
CA LEU A 122 4.34 12.29 16.14
C LEU A 122 4.64 10.89 16.68
N ALA A 123 5.51 10.15 15.99
CA ALA A 123 5.91 8.80 16.42
C ALA A 123 7.04 8.80 17.44
N GLU A 124 7.57 9.96 17.85
CA GLU A 124 8.70 10.08 18.80
C GLU A 124 9.89 9.21 18.35
N VAL A 125 10.29 9.35 17.08
CA VAL A 125 11.39 8.57 16.50
C VAL A 125 12.72 8.98 17.11
N ASP A 126 13.54 8.01 17.54
CA ASP A 126 14.85 8.22 18.16
C ASP A 126 16.00 8.15 17.15
N VAL A 127 15.83 7.33 16.11
CA VAL A 127 16.83 7.07 15.08
C VAL A 127 16.16 7.14 13.71
N LEU A 128 16.77 7.83 12.73
CA LEU A 128 16.31 7.86 11.35
C LEU A 128 17.34 7.21 10.42
N MET A 129 16.90 6.19 9.68
CA MET A 129 17.61 5.60 8.56
C MET A 129 17.11 6.23 7.27
N PHE A 130 17.98 6.77 6.41
CA PHE A 130 17.55 7.36 5.14
C PHE A 130 18.53 7.07 4.00
N GLY A 131 17.99 7.06 2.78
CA GLY A 131 18.72 6.76 1.56
C GLY A 131 19.12 8.01 0.76
N PRO A 132 19.87 7.82 -0.34
CA PRO A 132 20.40 8.91 -1.16
C PRO A 132 19.30 9.79 -1.78
N GLU A 133 18.15 9.21 -2.09
CA GLU A 133 17.02 9.92 -2.70
C GLU A 133 16.42 10.99 -1.76
N PHE A 134 16.77 10.96 -0.48
CA PHE A 134 16.18 11.81 0.57
C PHE A 134 17.14 12.85 1.14
N ILE A 135 18.41 12.89 0.70
CA ILE A 135 19.43 13.78 1.27
C ILE A 135 18.93 15.21 1.37
N GLY A 136 18.43 15.82 0.28
CA GLY A 136 17.99 17.21 0.27
C GLY A 136 16.87 17.50 1.28
N ARG A 137 15.85 16.63 1.35
CA ARG A 137 14.72 16.81 2.28
C ARG A 137 15.10 16.60 3.74
N VAL A 138 16.02 15.66 4.00
CA VAL A 138 16.54 15.44 5.37
C VAL A 138 17.48 16.58 5.77
N GLU A 139 18.31 17.09 4.84
CA GLU A 139 19.21 18.23 5.07
C GLU A 139 18.45 19.50 5.49
N GLU A 140 17.30 19.79 4.84
CA GLU A 140 16.45 20.94 5.17
C GLU A 140 16.02 20.98 6.65
N ILE A 141 15.85 19.80 7.27
CA ILE A 141 15.38 19.66 8.66
C ILE A 141 16.46 19.14 9.62
N ALA A 142 17.67 18.84 9.12
CA ALA A 142 18.72 18.15 9.87
C ALA A 142 19.10 18.86 11.16
N GLU A 143 19.23 20.19 11.15
CA GLU A 143 19.57 20.98 12.34
C GLU A 143 18.52 20.86 13.46
N GLU A 144 17.26 20.66 13.09
CA GLU A 144 16.19 20.50 14.06
C GLU A 144 16.08 19.08 14.60
N ILE A 145 16.11 18.08 13.68
CA ILE A 145 15.86 16.70 14.06
C ILE A 145 17.07 16.03 14.72
N SER A 146 18.30 16.44 14.40
CA SER A 146 19.53 15.87 14.98
C SER A 146 19.77 16.25 16.44
N LYS A 147 19.03 17.22 16.97
CA LYS A 147 19.16 17.62 18.39
C LYS A 147 18.78 16.48 19.35
N ASN A 148 17.85 15.63 18.94
CA ASN A 148 17.28 14.57 19.75
C ASN A 148 17.25 13.21 19.04
N ARG A 149 17.89 13.06 17.86
CA ARG A 149 17.85 11.85 17.03
C ARG A 149 19.20 11.53 16.43
N LEU A 150 19.47 10.26 16.27
CA LEU A 150 20.60 9.77 15.47
C LEU A 150 20.15 9.66 14.00
N LEU A 151 21.02 10.11 13.09
CA LEU A 151 20.77 10.06 11.65
C LEU A 151 21.78 9.13 11.00
N PHE A 152 21.30 8.05 10.36
CA PHE A 152 22.14 7.10 9.62
C PHE A 152 21.79 7.12 8.14
N TYR A 153 22.82 7.25 7.33
CA TYR A 153 22.72 7.24 5.89
C TYR A 153 23.06 5.87 5.30
N VAL A 154 22.17 5.36 4.44
CA VAL A 154 22.28 4.06 3.77
C VAL A 154 22.59 4.31 2.29
N GLY A 155 23.83 4.17 1.88
CA GLY A 155 24.29 4.42 0.51
C GLY A 155 25.71 4.93 0.47
N GLU A 156 26.23 5.21 -0.73
CA GLU A 156 27.55 5.80 -0.93
C GLU A 156 27.50 7.33 -0.77
N GLY A 157 28.63 7.94 -0.41
CA GLY A 157 28.69 9.39 -0.30
C GLY A 157 27.91 9.98 0.88
N CYS A 158 28.13 9.45 2.08
CA CYS A 158 27.45 9.89 3.31
C CYS A 158 27.56 11.41 3.53
N PRO A 159 26.44 12.13 3.71
CA PRO A 159 26.44 13.54 4.00
C PRO A 159 27.00 13.82 5.41
N SER A 160 27.60 15.00 5.59
CA SER A 160 28.31 15.37 6.84
C SER A 160 27.42 15.45 8.08
N PHE A 161 26.10 15.57 7.91
CA PHE A 161 25.14 15.66 9.01
C PHE A 161 24.62 14.28 9.48
N ALA A 162 25.10 13.17 8.88
CA ALA A 162 24.69 11.82 9.22
C ALA A 162 25.87 10.89 9.41
N GLU A 163 25.64 9.72 9.99
CA GLU A 163 26.60 8.64 10.11
C GLU A 163 26.38 7.58 9.03
N HIS A 164 27.46 7.02 8.49
CA HIS A 164 27.38 6.02 7.43
C HIS A 164 26.97 4.65 7.98
N TYR A 165 25.86 4.09 7.48
CA TYR A 165 25.30 2.81 7.92
C TYR A 165 26.31 1.67 7.86
N ASP A 166 26.90 1.40 6.68
CA ASP A 166 27.78 0.24 6.48
C ASP A 166 29.01 0.27 7.40
N SER A 167 29.60 1.46 7.60
CA SER A 167 30.76 1.61 8.48
C SER A 167 30.44 1.30 9.94
N ASN A 168 29.22 1.65 10.38
CA ASN A 168 28.77 1.42 11.75
C ASN A 168 28.41 -0.05 12.01
N VAL A 169 27.82 -0.75 11.04
CA VAL A 169 27.40 -2.15 11.21
C VAL A 169 28.51 -3.17 10.96
N ALA A 170 29.54 -2.80 10.20
CA ALA A 170 30.58 -3.73 9.72
C ALA A 170 31.26 -4.53 10.84
N ASN A 171 31.52 -3.90 11.97
CA ASN A 171 32.26 -4.50 13.10
C ASN A 171 31.35 -4.97 14.24
N CYS A 172 30.03 -4.79 14.13
CA CYS A 172 29.09 -5.24 15.16
C CYS A 172 28.92 -6.76 15.11
N SER A 173 28.54 -7.34 16.25
CA SER A 173 28.33 -8.78 16.37
C SER A 173 27.23 -9.27 15.43
N SER A 174 27.44 -10.40 14.78
CA SER A 174 26.41 -11.11 13.99
C SER A 174 25.58 -12.08 14.82
N VAL A 175 25.87 -12.23 16.11
CA VAL A 175 25.11 -13.05 17.05
C VAL A 175 23.76 -12.34 17.33
N ALA A 176 22.68 -13.12 17.39
CA ALA A 176 21.38 -12.56 17.75
C ALA A 176 21.43 -11.86 19.12
N PRO A 177 20.84 -10.66 19.26
CA PRO A 177 20.76 -9.99 20.55
C PRO A 177 19.92 -10.81 21.54
N ASP A 178 20.31 -10.77 22.82
CA ASP A 178 19.59 -11.46 23.92
C ASP A 178 18.41 -10.59 24.38
N ILE A 179 17.39 -10.51 23.54
CA ILE A 179 16.15 -9.76 23.79
C ILE A 179 14.96 -10.70 23.71
N ILE A 180 14.19 -10.75 24.77
CA ILE A 180 12.98 -11.57 24.82
C ILE A 180 11.81 -10.75 24.24
N LEU A 181 11.21 -11.28 23.18
CA LEU A 181 10.02 -10.74 22.54
C LEU A 181 8.82 -11.68 22.70
N THR A 182 7.65 -11.09 22.72
CA THR A 182 6.36 -11.80 22.74
C THR A 182 5.46 -11.31 21.61
N ASP A 183 4.38 -12.01 21.35
CA ASP A 183 3.38 -11.67 20.34
C ASP A 183 2.74 -10.30 20.60
N ASN A 184 2.57 -9.97 21.88
CA ASN A 184 1.93 -8.74 22.34
C ASN A 184 2.85 -7.52 22.36
N ASP A 185 4.15 -7.70 22.16
CA ASP A 185 5.07 -6.57 22.09
C ASP A 185 4.77 -5.71 20.85
N ASP A 186 4.79 -4.40 21.03
CA ASP A 186 4.67 -3.45 19.94
C ASP A 186 5.83 -3.64 18.94
N ALA A 187 5.52 -3.57 17.67
CA ALA A 187 6.47 -3.91 16.61
C ALA A 187 6.66 -2.79 15.58
N ALA A 188 5.60 -2.09 15.20
CA ALA A 188 5.71 -1.07 14.16
C ALA A 188 4.64 0.01 14.27
N ILE A 189 4.99 1.21 13.80
CA ILE A 189 4.07 2.31 13.57
C ILE A 189 4.03 2.60 12.07
N TYR A 190 2.84 2.51 11.48
CA TYR A 190 2.59 2.88 10.09
C TYR A 190 1.80 4.17 10.00
N PHE A 191 1.92 4.87 8.88
CA PHE A 191 1.17 6.09 8.65
C PHE A 191 0.08 5.87 7.60
N SER A 192 -1.16 6.24 7.93
CA SER A 192 -2.23 6.35 6.94
C SER A 192 -2.20 7.73 6.29
N SER A 193 -2.70 7.83 5.05
CA SER A 193 -3.04 9.11 4.45
C SER A 193 -4.27 9.67 5.17
N GLY A 194 -4.06 10.47 6.22
CA GLY A 194 -5.14 11.07 7.00
C GLY A 194 -6.13 11.83 6.11
N THR A 195 -7.41 11.73 6.45
CA THR A 195 -8.48 12.47 5.77
C THR A 195 -8.49 13.96 6.11
N THR A 196 -7.71 14.35 7.10
CA THR A 196 -7.58 15.70 7.66
C THR A 196 -6.32 16.44 7.19
N GLY A 197 -5.57 15.87 6.24
CA GLY A 197 -4.35 16.46 5.68
C GLY A 197 -3.05 15.92 6.29
N PHE A 198 -3.02 15.56 7.57
CA PHE A 198 -1.84 14.97 8.21
C PHE A 198 -2.00 13.47 8.45
N PRO A 199 -0.91 12.66 8.29
CA PRO A 199 -0.93 11.23 8.55
C PRO A 199 -1.25 10.90 10.01
N LYS A 200 -2.05 9.83 10.24
CA LYS A 200 -2.23 9.22 11.56
C LYS A 200 -1.22 8.10 11.77
N ALA A 201 -0.66 8.01 12.97
CA ALA A 201 0.27 6.94 13.37
C ALA A 201 -0.52 5.72 13.89
N ILE A 202 -0.32 4.56 13.26
CA ILE A 202 -1.06 3.32 13.51
C ILE A 202 -0.12 2.32 14.16
N LEU A 203 -0.39 1.91 15.38
CA LEU A 203 0.44 0.99 16.15
C LEU A 203 0.01 -0.46 15.93
N HIS A 204 0.99 -1.30 15.62
CA HIS A 204 0.84 -2.75 15.48
C HIS A 204 1.84 -3.52 16.33
N ASN A 205 1.43 -4.69 16.81
CA ASN A 205 2.23 -5.63 17.56
C ASN A 205 2.75 -6.79 16.67
N HIS A 206 3.57 -7.68 17.23
CA HIS A 206 4.09 -8.84 16.51
C HIS A 206 3.00 -9.84 16.10
N GLU A 207 1.91 -9.97 16.86
CA GLU A 207 0.80 -10.86 16.53
C GLU A 207 0.14 -10.44 15.20
N SER A 208 -0.14 -9.16 15.04
CA SER A 208 -0.75 -8.65 13.81
C SER A 208 0.16 -8.85 12.58
N LEU A 209 1.48 -8.64 12.74
CA LEU A 209 2.45 -8.91 11.68
C LEU A 209 2.47 -10.40 11.30
N MET A 210 2.49 -11.29 12.29
CA MET A 210 2.47 -12.74 12.06
C MET A 210 1.17 -13.19 11.40
N HIS A 211 0.03 -12.63 11.84
CA HIS A 211 -1.27 -12.95 11.26
C HIS A 211 -1.34 -12.59 9.77
N SER A 212 -0.79 -11.44 9.37
CA SER A 212 -0.76 -11.07 7.95
C SER A 212 0.05 -12.06 7.10
N ALA A 213 1.15 -12.60 7.63
CA ALA A 213 1.92 -13.64 6.95
C ALA A 213 1.09 -14.92 6.73
N ALA A 214 0.34 -15.33 7.76
CA ALA A 214 -0.53 -16.51 7.69
C ALA A 214 -1.70 -16.32 6.71
N VAL A 215 -2.28 -15.12 6.65
CA VAL A 215 -3.34 -14.78 5.69
C VAL A 215 -2.85 -14.94 4.26
N GLU A 216 -1.73 -14.33 3.92
CA GLU A 216 -1.17 -14.38 2.57
C GLU A 216 -0.77 -15.80 2.16
N GLN A 217 -0.09 -16.52 3.03
CA GLN A 217 0.30 -17.90 2.77
C GLN A 217 -0.92 -18.80 2.54
N ASN A 218 -1.98 -18.63 3.35
CA ASN A 218 -3.19 -19.44 3.26
C ASN A 218 -3.96 -19.20 1.96
N HIS A 219 -4.24 -17.91 1.63
CA HIS A 219 -5.05 -17.57 0.45
C HIS A 219 -4.34 -17.78 -0.88
N HIS A 220 -3.04 -17.55 -0.93
CA HIS A 220 -2.27 -17.74 -2.17
C HIS A 220 -1.67 -19.14 -2.31
N GLY A 221 -1.87 -20.02 -1.32
CA GLY A 221 -1.24 -21.34 -1.29
C GLY A 221 0.28 -21.24 -1.45
N GLN A 222 0.87 -20.20 -0.82
CA GLN A 222 2.27 -19.89 -1.03
C GLN A 222 3.16 -20.96 -0.41
N SER A 223 4.15 -21.41 -1.16
CA SER A 223 5.07 -22.47 -0.79
C SER A 223 6.53 -22.03 -0.98
N ARG A 224 7.45 -22.83 -0.48
CA ARG A 224 8.89 -22.55 -0.62
C ARG A 224 9.36 -22.46 -2.08
N SER A 225 8.69 -23.12 -3.00
CA SER A 225 9.04 -23.09 -4.44
C SER A 225 8.55 -21.81 -5.15
N ASP A 226 7.74 -20.99 -4.49
CA ASP A 226 7.27 -19.75 -5.08
C ASP A 226 8.36 -18.67 -5.09
N VAL A 227 8.23 -17.76 -6.05
CA VAL A 227 9.05 -16.55 -6.17
C VAL A 227 8.10 -15.37 -6.25
N PHE A 228 8.09 -14.55 -5.21
CA PHE A 228 7.24 -13.37 -5.11
C PHE A 228 7.89 -12.13 -5.70
N LEU A 229 7.23 -11.44 -6.61
CA LEU A 229 7.68 -10.15 -7.13
C LEU A 229 7.01 -9.00 -6.36
N CYS A 230 7.81 -8.28 -5.59
CA CYS A 230 7.43 -7.09 -4.85
C CYS A 230 7.83 -5.84 -5.63
N ILE A 231 6.86 -5.14 -6.20
CA ILE A 231 7.06 -3.89 -6.95
C ILE A 231 6.73 -2.68 -6.07
N PRO A 232 5.59 -2.68 -5.33
CA PRO A 232 5.21 -1.52 -4.53
C PRO A 232 6.21 -1.25 -3.40
N PRO A 233 6.25 0.01 -2.91
CA PRO A 233 7.19 0.41 -1.86
C PRO A 233 6.97 -0.34 -0.54
N LEU A 234 8.05 -0.83 0.07
CA LEU A 234 8.03 -1.59 1.33
C LEU A 234 7.58 -0.78 2.55
N TYR A 235 7.59 0.56 2.50
CA TYR A 235 7.02 1.36 3.59
C TYR A 235 5.51 1.14 3.72
N HIS A 236 4.84 0.79 2.62
CA HIS A 236 3.40 0.54 2.59
C HIS A 236 3.09 -0.84 3.17
N THR A 237 2.08 -0.92 4.03
CA THR A 237 1.66 -2.18 4.64
C THR A 237 1.35 -3.24 3.59
N GLY A 238 0.63 -2.89 2.52
CA GLY A 238 0.26 -3.82 1.46
C GLY A 238 1.43 -4.58 0.86
N ALA A 239 2.48 -3.88 0.41
CA ALA A 239 3.66 -4.50 -0.19
C ALA A 239 4.35 -5.49 0.76
N LYS A 240 4.62 -5.02 1.97
CA LYS A 240 5.37 -5.78 2.96
C LYS A 240 4.58 -6.98 3.49
N MET A 241 3.26 -6.82 3.69
CA MET A 241 2.44 -7.92 4.18
C MET A 241 2.35 -9.07 3.16
N HIS A 242 2.29 -8.79 1.87
CA HIS A 242 2.39 -9.82 0.84
C HIS A 242 3.76 -10.51 0.86
N TRP A 243 4.85 -9.75 1.08
CA TRP A 243 6.17 -10.35 1.26
C TRP A 243 6.25 -11.26 2.50
N PHE A 244 5.49 -10.97 3.58
CA PHE A 244 5.49 -11.82 4.77
C PHE A 244 5.00 -13.26 4.49
N GLY A 245 4.18 -13.47 3.47
CA GLY A 245 3.87 -14.81 2.97
C GLY A 245 5.12 -15.56 2.52
N SER A 246 6.04 -14.87 1.82
CA SER A 246 7.34 -15.43 1.45
C SER A 246 8.23 -15.71 2.66
N LEU A 247 8.22 -14.84 3.66
CA LEU A 247 8.92 -15.06 4.92
C LEU A 247 8.39 -16.30 5.64
N LEU A 248 7.06 -16.47 5.71
CA LEU A 248 6.44 -17.62 6.37
C LEU A 248 6.75 -18.93 5.65
N SER A 249 6.72 -18.95 4.33
CA SER A 249 7.00 -20.14 3.51
C SER A 249 8.50 -20.43 3.31
N GLY A 250 9.38 -19.47 3.61
CA GLY A 250 10.82 -19.56 3.32
C GLY A 250 11.14 -19.43 1.83
N SER A 251 10.28 -18.78 1.05
CA SER A 251 10.43 -18.61 -0.40
C SER A 251 11.22 -17.36 -0.76
N LYS A 252 11.79 -17.34 -1.98
CA LYS A 252 12.52 -16.21 -2.54
C LYS A 252 11.57 -15.05 -2.87
N ALA A 253 12.03 -13.82 -2.68
CA ALA A 253 11.32 -12.64 -3.13
C ALA A 253 12.24 -11.70 -3.94
N ILE A 254 11.65 -11.02 -4.90
CA ILE A 254 12.32 -10.07 -5.78
C ILE A 254 11.81 -8.66 -5.45
N LEU A 255 12.72 -7.75 -5.16
CA LEU A 255 12.43 -6.33 -4.98
C LEU A 255 12.75 -5.61 -6.29
N LEU A 256 11.73 -5.21 -7.02
CA LEU A 256 11.89 -4.49 -8.28
C LEU A 256 11.84 -2.98 -8.02
N LYS A 257 12.86 -2.26 -8.46
CA LYS A 257 12.84 -0.81 -8.58
C LYS A 257 12.29 -0.42 -9.94
N GLY A 258 11.27 0.43 -9.94
CA GLY A 258 10.61 0.87 -11.17
C GLY A 258 9.35 0.07 -11.53
N VAL A 259 8.51 0.69 -12.35
CA VAL A 259 7.16 0.20 -12.65
C VAL A 259 6.87 0.12 -14.15
N LYS A 260 7.91 0.24 -15.00
CA LYS A 260 7.75 0.16 -16.45
C LYS A 260 7.25 -1.24 -16.85
N PRO A 261 6.23 -1.35 -17.71
CA PRO A 261 5.67 -2.63 -18.15
C PRO A 261 6.73 -3.63 -18.62
N LYS A 262 7.68 -3.18 -19.44
CA LYS A 262 8.77 -4.03 -19.95
C LYS A 262 9.64 -4.56 -18.82
N SER A 263 10.06 -3.71 -17.88
CA SER A 263 10.89 -4.13 -16.74
C SER A 263 10.20 -5.14 -15.83
N ILE A 264 8.87 -5.01 -15.65
CA ILE A 264 8.07 -5.99 -14.90
C ILE A 264 8.11 -7.34 -15.61
N ILE A 265 7.79 -7.39 -16.91
CA ILE A 265 7.74 -8.62 -17.69
C ILE A 265 9.13 -9.29 -17.78
N GLU A 266 10.19 -8.51 -18.03
CA GLU A 266 11.57 -8.99 -18.03
C GLU A 266 11.98 -9.59 -16.67
N THR A 267 11.62 -8.94 -15.57
CA THR A 267 11.92 -9.44 -14.23
C THR A 267 11.16 -10.73 -13.94
N VAL A 268 9.88 -10.81 -14.30
CA VAL A 268 9.10 -12.04 -14.15
C VAL A 268 9.73 -13.21 -14.90
N SER A 269 10.18 -12.98 -16.14
CA SER A 269 10.84 -13.98 -16.96
C SER A 269 12.22 -14.38 -16.40
N ASN A 270 13.09 -13.40 -16.12
CA ASN A 270 14.48 -13.64 -15.74
C ASN A 270 14.62 -14.25 -14.33
N GLU A 271 13.77 -13.84 -13.39
CA GLU A 271 13.79 -14.31 -12.00
C GLU A 271 12.81 -15.46 -11.74
N LEU A 272 12.07 -15.89 -12.78
CA LEU A 272 11.05 -16.96 -12.72
C LEU A 272 9.98 -16.70 -11.66
N CYS A 273 9.45 -15.49 -11.61
CA CYS A 273 8.45 -15.11 -10.62
C CYS A 273 7.15 -15.89 -10.82
N THR A 274 6.60 -16.40 -9.71
CA THR A 274 5.37 -17.22 -9.71
C THR A 274 4.15 -16.45 -9.22
N ILE A 275 4.37 -15.49 -8.34
CA ILE A 275 3.36 -14.60 -7.76
C ILE A 275 3.80 -13.15 -8.00
N VAL A 276 2.93 -12.36 -8.62
CA VAL A 276 3.20 -10.95 -8.90
C VAL A 276 2.08 -10.11 -8.32
N TRP A 277 2.42 -9.14 -7.47
CA TRP A 277 1.46 -8.16 -7.00
C TRP A 277 1.53 -6.89 -7.85
N LEU A 278 0.39 -6.55 -8.46
CA LEU A 278 0.24 -5.39 -9.32
C LEU A 278 -0.77 -4.39 -8.73
N LEU A 279 -0.54 -3.12 -8.98
CA LEU A 279 -1.60 -2.13 -8.89
C LEU A 279 -2.43 -2.14 -10.18
N VAL A 280 -3.70 -1.74 -10.09
CA VAL A 280 -4.60 -1.69 -11.25
C VAL A 280 -4.01 -0.90 -12.43
N PRO A 281 -3.40 0.30 -12.24
CA PRO A 281 -2.76 1.02 -13.35
C PRO A 281 -1.62 0.22 -14.02
N TRP A 282 -0.78 -0.46 -13.26
CA TRP A 282 0.33 -1.23 -13.83
C TRP A 282 -0.13 -2.43 -14.66
N ALA A 283 -1.19 -3.10 -14.20
CA ALA A 283 -1.80 -4.17 -14.99
C ALA A 283 -2.38 -3.61 -16.31
N GLN A 284 -3.01 -2.44 -16.26
CA GLN A 284 -3.51 -1.74 -17.44
C GLN A 284 -2.37 -1.37 -18.40
N ASP A 285 -1.29 -0.77 -17.87
CA ASP A 285 -0.13 -0.34 -18.66
C ASP A 285 0.56 -1.53 -19.36
N ILE A 286 0.65 -2.69 -18.68
CA ILE A 286 1.16 -3.93 -19.28
C ILE A 286 0.30 -4.36 -20.47
N LEU A 287 -1.03 -4.42 -20.30
CA LEU A 287 -1.94 -4.80 -21.37
C LEU A 287 -1.88 -3.82 -22.54
N ASP A 288 -1.80 -2.52 -22.27
CA ASP A 288 -1.71 -1.49 -23.30
C ASP A 288 -0.39 -1.59 -24.08
N ALA A 289 0.72 -1.87 -23.41
CA ALA A 289 2.01 -2.09 -24.06
C ALA A 289 2.02 -3.35 -24.94
N VAL A 290 1.37 -4.42 -24.49
CA VAL A 290 1.19 -5.66 -25.29
C VAL A 290 0.31 -5.40 -26.52
N ASP A 291 -0.81 -4.69 -26.35
CA ASP A 291 -1.73 -4.40 -27.46
C ASP A 291 -1.12 -3.46 -28.51
N ARG A 292 -0.23 -2.52 -28.08
CA ARG A 292 0.53 -1.67 -29.01
C ARG A 292 1.73 -2.38 -29.67
N GLY A 293 2.01 -3.63 -29.29
CA GLY A 293 3.16 -4.38 -29.80
C GLY A 293 4.51 -3.91 -29.26
N GLU A 294 4.53 -3.12 -28.19
CA GLU A 294 5.77 -2.69 -27.50
C GLU A 294 6.39 -3.83 -26.69
N ILE A 295 5.55 -4.78 -26.27
CA ILE A 295 5.96 -6.01 -25.58
C ILE A 295 5.37 -7.21 -26.33
N ASP A 296 6.25 -8.05 -26.86
CA ASP A 296 5.87 -9.37 -27.40
C ASP A 296 6.05 -10.41 -26.29
N ILE A 297 4.95 -10.79 -25.64
CA ILE A 297 4.95 -11.72 -24.50
C ILE A 297 5.46 -13.13 -24.87
N SER A 298 5.49 -13.48 -26.16
CA SER A 298 6.01 -14.79 -26.62
C SER A 298 7.54 -14.90 -26.48
N GLN A 299 8.24 -13.77 -26.31
CA GLN A 299 9.69 -13.73 -26.12
C GLN A 299 10.13 -13.95 -24.67
N TYR A 300 9.19 -14.09 -23.75
CA TYR A 300 9.46 -14.19 -22.31
C TYR A 300 8.96 -15.51 -21.74
N ASP A 301 9.69 -16.05 -20.77
CA ASP A 301 9.24 -17.22 -20.01
C ASP A 301 8.29 -16.76 -18.90
N LEU A 302 6.99 -16.92 -19.15
CA LEU A 302 5.91 -16.51 -18.25
C LEU A 302 5.05 -17.70 -17.80
N ALA A 303 5.42 -18.92 -18.16
CA ALA A 303 4.62 -20.11 -17.88
C ALA A 303 4.52 -20.44 -16.38
N GLN A 304 5.56 -20.07 -15.61
CA GLN A 304 5.62 -20.27 -14.17
C GLN A 304 4.82 -19.20 -13.38
N TRP A 305 4.47 -18.08 -14.01
CA TRP A 305 3.66 -17.04 -13.38
C TRP A 305 2.24 -17.56 -13.16
N ARG A 306 1.99 -18.08 -11.97
CA ARG A 306 0.71 -18.72 -11.65
C ARG A 306 -0.35 -17.77 -11.13
N LEU A 307 0.05 -16.72 -10.38
CA LEU A 307 -0.88 -15.82 -9.70
C LEU A 307 -0.56 -14.35 -9.98
N MET A 308 -1.54 -13.64 -10.56
CA MET A 308 -1.60 -12.18 -10.53
C MET A 308 -2.48 -11.77 -9.35
N HIS A 309 -1.85 -11.21 -8.33
CA HIS A 309 -2.56 -10.53 -7.26
C HIS A 309 -2.67 -9.04 -7.59
N ILE A 310 -3.87 -8.48 -7.49
CA ILE A 310 -4.11 -7.08 -7.88
C ILE A 310 -5.01 -6.40 -6.86
N GLY A 311 -4.69 -5.16 -6.48
CA GLY A 311 -5.44 -4.48 -5.44
C GLY A 311 -5.12 -3.00 -5.30
N ALA A 312 -5.21 -2.53 -4.07
CA ALA A 312 -5.09 -1.15 -3.62
C ALA A 312 -6.22 -0.20 -4.07
N GLN A 313 -7.06 -0.62 -5.00
CA GLN A 313 -8.28 0.08 -5.45
C GLN A 313 -9.27 -0.93 -6.05
N PRO A 314 -10.55 -0.55 -6.28
CA PRO A 314 -11.51 -1.41 -6.97
C PRO A 314 -10.97 -1.91 -8.32
N VAL A 315 -11.13 -3.20 -8.57
CA VAL A 315 -10.62 -3.86 -9.77
C VAL A 315 -11.73 -3.93 -10.82
N PRO A 316 -11.58 -3.27 -11.99
CA PRO A 316 -12.59 -3.32 -13.04
C PRO A 316 -12.73 -4.73 -13.62
N PRO A 317 -13.96 -5.30 -13.74
CA PRO A 317 -14.17 -6.60 -14.39
C PRO A 317 -13.62 -6.68 -15.82
N SER A 318 -13.69 -5.57 -16.58
CA SER A 318 -13.15 -5.47 -17.93
C SER A 318 -11.63 -5.65 -17.99
N LEU A 319 -10.90 -5.18 -16.99
CA LEU A 319 -9.45 -5.37 -16.88
C LEU A 319 -9.11 -6.85 -16.75
N ILE A 320 -9.82 -7.58 -15.90
CA ILE A 320 -9.58 -9.01 -15.68
C ILE A 320 -9.98 -9.84 -16.90
N ALA A 321 -11.08 -9.50 -17.57
CA ALA A 321 -11.46 -10.14 -18.82
C ALA A 321 -10.34 -10.01 -19.86
N ARG A 322 -9.84 -8.78 -20.09
CA ARG A 322 -8.74 -8.49 -21.01
C ARG A 322 -7.43 -9.20 -20.58
N TRP A 323 -7.15 -9.24 -19.26
CA TRP A 323 -5.99 -9.98 -18.74
C TRP A 323 -6.05 -11.46 -19.08
N LYS A 324 -7.22 -12.09 -18.90
CA LYS A 324 -7.43 -13.52 -19.19
C LYS A 324 -7.32 -13.86 -20.68
N GLU A 325 -7.56 -12.91 -21.58
CA GLU A 325 -7.32 -13.08 -23.01
C GLU A 325 -5.82 -13.24 -23.33
N LYS A 326 -4.96 -12.44 -22.67
CA LYS A 326 -3.51 -12.46 -22.87
C LYS A 326 -2.83 -13.55 -22.05
N PHE A 327 -3.30 -13.77 -20.82
CA PHE A 327 -2.73 -14.69 -19.84
C PHE A 327 -3.78 -15.70 -19.33
N PRO A 328 -4.26 -16.62 -20.17
CA PRO A 328 -5.39 -17.51 -19.83
C PRO A 328 -5.12 -18.46 -18.66
N LYS A 329 -3.85 -18.79 -18.39
CA LYS A 329 -3.44 -19.71 -17.32
C LYS A 329 -3.24 -19.03 -15.98
N HIS A 330 -3.07 -17.71 -15.93
CA HIS A 330 -2.86 -17.00 -14.67
C HIS A 330 -4.10 -17.11 -13.79
N GLN A 331 -3.89 -17.44 -12.52
CA GLN A 331 -4.89 -17.24 -11.50
C GLN A 331 -4.99 -15.75 -11.19
N TYR A 332 -6.13 -15.34 -10.68
CA TYR A 332 -6.39 -13.97 -10.26
C TYR A 332 -6.89 -13.99 -8.82
N ASP A 333 -6.38 -13.10 -8.01
CA ASP A 333 -6.93 -12.80 -6.70
C ASP A 333 -6.90 -11.30 -6.44
N THR A 334 -7.79 -10.85 -5.56
CA THR A 334 -7.79 -9.52 -4.96
C THR A 334 -8.19 -9.63 -3.51
N ASN A 335 -7.77 -8.67 -2.73
CA ASN A 335 -8.11 -8.60 -1.32
C ASN A 335 -8.42 -7.16 -0.90
N TYR A 336 -9.00 -7.03 0.28
CA TYR A 336 -9.29 -5.76 0.91
C TYR A 336 -8.67 -5.72 2.30
N GLY A 337 -8.23 -4.53 2.67
CA GLY A 337 -7.75 -4.17 3.98
C GLY A 337 -7.25 -2.74 4.04
N LEU A 338 -6.88 -2.33 5.23
CA LEU A 338 -6.43 -0.98 5.57
C LEU A 338 -5.09 -1.06 6.29
N SER A 339 -4.41 0.06 6.46
CA SER A 339 -3.23 0.12 7.35
C SER A 339 -3.60 -0.27 8.78
N GLU A 340 -4.81 0.08 9.20
CA GLU A 340 -5.40 -0.24 10.51
C GLU A 340 -5.70 -1.75 10.69
N SER A 341 -5.78 -2.51 9.61
CA SER A 341 -5.88 -3.99 9.63
C SER A 341 -4.57 -4.67 9.22
N ILE A 342 -3.45 -4.00 9.41
CA ILE A 342 -2.08 -4.37 9.01
C ILE A 342 -1.91 -4.55 7.50
N GLY A 343 -2.77 -4.01 6.70
CA GLY A 343 -2.75 -4.10 5.25
C GLY A 343 -3.85 -5.00 4.71
N PRO A 344 -3.64 -5.59 3.54
CA PRO A 344 -4.64 -6.41 2.87
C PRO A 344 -4.89 -7.71 3.61
N GLY A 345 -6.03 -8.35 3.33
CA GLY A 345 -6.28 -9.73 3.74
C GLY A 345 -7.41 -9.93 4.73
N CYS A 346 -8.05 -8.86 5.25
CA CYS A 346 -9.26 -9.05 6.06
C CYS A 346 -10.46 -9.53 5.25
N VAL A 347 -10.47 -9.27 3.93
CA VAL A 347 -11.42 -9.85 2.98
C VAL A 347 -10.65 -10.31 1.73
N HIS A 348 -10.93 -11.52 1.24
CA HIS A 348 -10.31 -12.11 0.05
C HIS A 348 -11.36 -12.60 -0.94
N LEU A 349 -11.10 -12.39 -2.24
CA LEU A 349 -11.93 -12.96 -3.31
C LEU A 349 -11.71 -14.48 -3.39
N GLY A 350 -10.46 -14.91 -3.41
CA GLY A 350 -10.06 -16.29 -3.64
C GLY A 350 -9.94 -16.63 -5.14
N VAL A 351 -8.90 -17.36 -5.48
CA VAL A 351 -8.54 -17.67 -6.89
C VAL A 351 -9.61 -18.45 -7.63
N GLU A 352 -10.44 -19.20 -6.92
CA GLU A 352 -11.55 -19.98 -7.48
C GLU A 352 -12.79 -19.13 -7.82
N ASN A 353 -12.85 -17.89 -7.33
CA ASN A 353 -14.03 -17.03 -7.41
C ASN A 353 -13.92 -15.94 -8.48
N ILE A 354 -13.13 -16.16 -9.51
CA ILE A 354 -12.94 -15.19 -10.60
C ILE A 354 -14.26 -14.77 -11.27
N HIS A 355 -15.29 -15.58 -11.17
CA HIS A 355 -16.64 -15.25 -11.66
C HIS A 355 -17.33 -14.12 -10.86
N LYS A 356 -16.76 -13.73 -9.70
CA LYS A 356 -17.22 -12.64 -8.83
C LYS A 356 -16.31 -11.42 -8.92
N VAL A 357 -15.59 -11.23 -10.02
CA VAL A 357 -14.78 -10.03 -10.23
C VAL A 357 -15.61 -8.76 -9.99
N GLY A 358 -15.04 -7.81 -9.23
CA GLY A 358 -15.74 -6.62 -8.72
C GLY A 358 -16.09 -6.73 -7.25
N ALA A 359 -16.26 -7.95 -6.70
CA ALA A 359 -16.30 -8.16 -5.26
C ALA A 359 -14.90 -8.09 -4.66
N ILE A 360 -14.81 -7.66 -3.40
CA ILE A 360 -13.57 -7.77 -2.60
C ILE A 360 -13.46 -9.17 -1.98
N GLY A 361 -14.53 -9.93 -1.93
CA GLY A 361 -14.54 -11.33 -1.50
C GLY A 361 -15.35 -11.63 -0.25
N LYS A 362 -14.84 -12.53 0.57
CA LYS A 362 -15.40 -12.98 1.87
C LYS A 362 -14.37 -12.78 2.97
N ALA A 363 -14.76 -13.00 4.24
CA ALA A 363 -13.84 -12.95 5.37
C ALA A 363 -12.56 -13.73 5.09
N GLY A 364 -11.42 -13.08 5.29
CA GLY A 364 -10.10 -13.67 5.14
C GLY A 364 -9.79 -14.69 6.23
N PHE A 365 -8.69 -15.42 6.09
CA PHE A 365 -8.26 -16.40 7.07
C PHE A 365 -8.07 -15.77 8.46
N GLY A 366 -8.81 -16.26 9.46
CA GLY A 366 -8.77 -15.74 10.82
C GLY A 366 -9.44 -14.39 11.05
N TRP A 367 -10.20 -13.89 10.06
CA TRP A 367 -10.96 -12.66 10.16
C TRP A 367 -12.46 -12.93 10.31
N GLU A 368 -13.13 -12.04 11.03
CA GLU A 368 -14.58 -11.89 11.06
C GLU A 368 -14.94 -10.58 10.36
N VAL A 369 -16.04 -10.60 9.59
CA VAL A 369 -16.56 -9.41 8.90
C VAL A 369 -18.06 -9.29 9.13
N LYS A 370 -18.55 -8.05 9.22
CA LYS A 370 -19.98 -7.75 9.17
C LYS A 370 -20.22 -6.43 8.46
N ILE A 371 -21.39 -6.30 7.88
CA ILE A 371 -21.89 -5.04 7.35
C ILE A 371 -22.93 -4.52 8.34
N ALA A 372 -22.72 -3.31 8.87
CA ALA A 372 -23.47 -2.79 10.00
C ALA A 372 -24.19 -1.47 9.68
N ASP A 373 -25.32 -1.26 10.36
CA ASP A 373 -26.03 0.02 10.39
C ASP A 373 -25.33 1.05 11.32
N GLU A 374 -25.92 2.21 11.49
CA GLU A 374 -25.39 3.29 12.34
C GLU A 374 -25.33 2.91 13.83
N ASP A 375 -26.18 1.99 14.28
CA ASP A 375 -26.20 1.48 15.64
C ASP A 375 -25.19 0.32 15.85
N GLY A 376 -24.52 -0.13 14.79
CA GLY A 376 -23.55 -1.22 14.80
C GLY A 376 -24.18 -2.62 14.70
N ASN A 377 -25.48 -2.73 14.43
CA ASN A 377 -26.15 -4.00 14.19
C ASN A 377 -25.90 -4.48 12.77
N ALA A 378 -25.75 -5.80 12.59
CA ALA A 378 -25.62 -6.36 11.25
C ALA A 378 -26.89 -6.10 10.43
N VAL A 379 -26.71 -5.58 9.21
CA VAL A 379 -27.81 -5.37 8.26
C VAL A 379 -28.20 -6.68 7.56
N GLU A 380 -29.40 -6.73 7.01
CA GLU A 380 -29.82 -7.87 6.19
C GLU A 380 -28.97 -7.95 4.90
N ARG A 381 -28.74 -9.17 4.43
CA ARG A 381 -28.01 -9.43 3.19
C ARG A 381 -28.66 -8.69 2.02
N GLY A 382 -27.85 -7.98 1.24
CA GLY A 382 -28.32 -7.11 0.16
C GLY A 382 -28.55 -5.65 0.57
N GLN A 383 -28.51 -5.32 1.85
CA GLN A 383 -28.54 -3.93 2.31
C GLN A 383 -27.12 -3.36 2.38
N VAL A 384 -27.02 -2.05 2.19
CA VAL A 384 -25.77 -1.30 2.33
C VAL A 384 -25.57 -0.88 3.77
N GLY A 385 -24.38 -1.08 4.31
CA GLY A 385 -23.95 -0.64 5.62
C GLY A 385 -22.45 -0.41 5.66
N GLU A 386 -21.92 -0.03 6.81
CA GLU A 386 -20.48 0.12 7.00
C GLU A 386 -19.83 -1.26 7.22
N LEU A 387 -18.72 -1.52 6.53
CA LEU A 387 -17.93 -2.73 6.70
C LEU A 387 -17.15 -2.66 8.01
N TYR A 388 -17.39 -3.62 8.90
CA TYR A 388 -16.62 -3.83 10.12
C TYR A 388 -15.80 -5.10 10.00
N VAL A 389 -14.56 -5.06 10.49
CA VAL A 389 -13.66 -6.22 10.49
C VAL A 389 -13.10 -6.46 11.89
N LYS A 390 -12.88 -7.72 12.24
CA LYS A 390 -12.32 -8.14 13.52
C LYS A 390 -11.38 -9.32 13.31
N GLY A 391 -10.21 -9.26 13.92
CA GLY A 391 -9.20 -10.32 13.84
C GLY A 391 -7.86 -9.90 14.43
N PRO A 392 -6.89 -10.81 14.52
CA PRO A 392 -5.57 -10.53 15.11
C PRO A 392 -4.76 -9.45 14.37
N GLY A 393 -5.12 -9.17 13.09
CA GLY A 393 -4.47 -8.12 12.31
C GLY A 393 -4.95 -6.71 12.61
N VAL A 394 -5.98 -6.51 13.46
CA VAL A 394 -6.44 -5.17 13.84
C VAL A 394 -5.36 -4.44 14.64
N MET A 395 -5.18 -3.14 14.35
CA MET A 395 -4.23 -2.28 15.05
C MET A 395 -4.45 -2.28 16.57
N THR A 396 -3.38 -2.04 17.31
CA THR A 396 -3.47 -1.81 18.76
C THR A 396 -4.20 -0.50 19.04
N CYS A 397 -3.80 0.58 18.37
CA CYS A 397 -4.42 1.91 18.50
C CYS A 397 -3.90 2.87 17.42
N TYR A 398 -4.50 4.05 17.32
CA TYR A 398 -3.81 5.21 16.79
C TYR A 398 -2.87 5.76 17.87
N TYR A 399 -1.57 5.75 17.59
CA TYR A 399 -0.55 6.16 18.55
C TYR A 399 -0.75 7.62 18.95
N ARG A 400 -0.89 7.88 20.26
CA ARG A 400 -1.16 9.20 20.86
C ARG A 400 -2.47 9.87 20.41
N ASP A 401 -3.44 9.10 19.94
CA ASP A 401 -4.76 9.61 19.57
C ASP A 401 -5.86 8.67 20.14
N GLU A 402 -6.09 8.78 21.45
CA GLU A 402 -7.11 7.98 22.16
C GLU A 402 -8.51 8.23 21.62
N LYS A 403 -8.80 9.48 21.23
CA LYS A 403 -10.11 9.86 20.69
C LYS A 403 -10.38 9.13 19.37
N ALA A 404 -9.46 9.25 18.40
CA ALA A 404 -9.61 8.55 17.13
C ALA A 404 -9.63 7.03 17.31
N THR A 405 -8.87 6.49 18.28
CA THR A 405 -8.89 5.07 18.61
C THR A 405 -10.28 4.63 19.09
N ALA A 406 -10.87 5.32 20.04
CA ALA A 406 -12.21 5.02 20.57
C ALA A 406 -13.34 5.19 19.53
N GLU A 407 -13.18 6.12 18.59
CA GLU A 407 -14.11 6.31 17.48
C GLU A 407 -14.05 5.15 16.46
N THR A 408 -12.85 4.54 16.29
CA THR A 408 -12.57 3.56 15.23
C THR A 408 -12.59 2.12 15.72
N LEU A 409 -12.23 1.86 16.99
CA LEU A 409 -12.24 0.53 17.60
C LEU A 409 -13.36 0.42 18.62
N LYS A 410 -14.31 -0.49 18.38
CA LYS A 410 -15.45 -0.74 19.28
C LYS A 410 -15.66 -2.23 19.49
N ASP A 411 -15.55 -2.69 20.72
CA ASP A 411 -15.76 -4.11 21.11
C ASP A 411 -14.93 -5.11 20.30
N GLY A 412 -13.69 -4.71 19.95
CA GLY A 412 -12.76 -5.50 19.14
C GLY A 412 -13.04 -5.43 17.63
N TRP A 413 -14.03 -4.66 17.18
CA TRP A 413 -14.30 -4.39 15.78
C TRP A 413 -13.59 -3.12 15.33
N LEU A 414 -12.94 -3.19 14.18
CA LEU A 414 -12.44 -2.04 13.43
C LEU A 414 -13.56 -1.54 12.51
N LEU A 415 -14.00 -0.32 12.72
CA LEU A 415 -14.92 0.42 11.87
C LEU A 415 -14.12 0.99 10.70
N THR A 416 -14.31 0.44 9.50
CA THR A 416 -13.42 0.75 8.37
C THR A 416 -13.69 2.09 7.72
N GLY A 417 -14.89 2.64 7.90
CA GLY A 417 -15.37 3.81 7.17
C GLY A 417 -15.68 3.54 5.71
N ASP A 418 -15.66 2.28 5.26
CA ASP A 418 -16.04 1.86 3.92
C ASP A 418 -17.46 1.29 3.92
N MET A 419 -18.30 1.78 3.02
CA MET A 419 -19.65 1.25 2.81
C MET A 419 -19.58 0.04 1.91
N ALA A 420 -20.29 -1.01 2.28
CA ALA A 420 -20.30 -2.28 1.57
C ALA A 420 -21.68 -2.90 1.50
N GLN A 421 -21.84 -3.88 0.63
CA GLN A 421 -23.03 -4.69 0.45
C GLN A 421 -22.64 -6.15 0.24
N GLU A 422 -23.33 -7.08 0.88
CA GLU A 422 -23.15 -8.51 0.68
C GLU A 422 -24.17 -9.05 -0.31
N ASP A 423 -23.73 -9.80 -1.32
CA ASP A 423 -24.64 -10.45 -2.26
C ASP A 423 -25.24 -11.74 -1.69
N LYS A 424 -26.16 -12.36 -2.45
CA LYS A 424 -26.85 -13.61 -2.05
C LYS A 424 -25.89 -14.79 -1.81
N ASP A 425 -24.70 -14.77 -2.39
CA ASP A 425 -23.70 -15.84 -2.30
C ASP A 425 -22.65 -15.53 -1.20
N GLY A 426 -22.82 -14.43 -0.47
CA GLY A 426 -21.96 -14.02 0.64
C GLY A 426 -20.71 -13.27 0.21
N PHE A 427 -20.66 -12.75 -1.02
CA PHE A 427 -19.55 -11.91 -1.48
C PHE A 427 -19.80 -10.45 -1.17
N ILE A 428 -18.77 -9.77 -0.67
CA ILE A 428 -18.80 -8.37 -0.27
C ILE A 428 -18.33 -7.50 -1.44
N PHE A 429 -19.12 -6.48 -1.73
CA PHE A 429 -18.82 -5.43 -2.70
C PHE A 429 -18.66 -4.12 -1.97
N LEU A 430 -17.58 -3.39 -2.24
CA LEU A 430 -17.46 -2.01 -1.77
C LEU A 430 -18.42 -1.14 -2.57
N VAL A 431 -19.12 -0.28 -1.86
CA VAL A 431 -20.06 0.67 -2.47
C VAL A 431 -19.43 2.05 -2.55
N ASP A 432 -18.88 2.55 -1.43
CA ASP A 432 -18.14 3.82 -1.37
C ASP A 432 -17.46 4.00 0.00
N ARG A 433 -16.78 5.15 0.20
CA ARG A 433 -16.39 5.63 1.51
C ARG A 433 -17.57 6.33 2.19
N LYS A 434 -17.82 6.05 3.48
CA LYS A 434 -18.88 6.68 4.26
C LYS A 434 -18.85 8.21 4.16
N LYS A 435 -17.65 8.81 4.23
CA LYS A 435 -17.41 10.26 4.10
C LYS A 435 -17.56 10.82 2.67
N ASP A 436 -17.56 9.95 1.67
CA ASP A 436 -17.66 10.34 0.25
C ASP A 436 -19.07 10.16 -0.30
N VAL A 437 -19.96 9.50 0.45
CA VAL A 437 -21.40 9.40 0.13
C VAL A 437 -22.00 10.80 -0.02
N ILE A 438 -22.66 11.04 -1.15
CA ILE A 438 -23.31 12.32 -1.46
C ILE A 438 -24.76 12.22 -1.05
N ILE A 439 -25.21 13.11 -0.15
CA ILE A 439 -26.61 13.14 0.29
C ILE A 439 -27.34 14.20 -0.53
N SER A 440 -28.07 13.74 -1.54
CA SER A 440 -28.79 14.60 -2.48
C SER A 440 -30.30 14.43 -2.36
N GLY A 441 -30.98 15.44 -1.83
CA GLY A 441 -32.44 15.40 -1.67
C GLY A 441 -32.95 14.28 -0.75
N GLY A 442 -32.14 13.84 0.20
CA GLY A 442 -32.44 12.72 1.10
C GLY A 442 -32.06 11.34 0.57
N GLU A 443 -31.52 11.25 -0.64
CA GLU A 443 -31.03 10.01 -1.24
C GLU A 443 -29.51 9.90 -1.12
N ASN A 444 -29.02 8.73 -0.76
CA ASN A 444 -27.58 8.44 -0.73
C ASN A 444 -27.10 8.08 -2.14
N LEU A 445 -26.23 8.93 -2.70
CA LEU A 445 -25.53 8.66 -3.95
C LEU A 445 -24.12 8.16 -3.62
N TYR A 446 -23.73 7.10 -4.29
CA TYR A 446 -22.42 6.48 -4.12
C TYR A 446 -21.52 6.83 -5.32
N PRO A 447 -20.57 7.76 -5.16
CA PRO A 447 -19.67 8.19 -6.21
C PRO A 447 -19.05 7.07 -7.03
N VAL A 448 -18.56 6.00 -6.39
CA VAL A 448 -17.91 4.86 -7.07
C VAL A 448 -18.83 4.24 -8.13
N GLN A 449 -20.14 4.10 -7.85
CA GLN A 449 -21.08 3.55 -8.83
C GLN A 449 -21.24 4.43 -10.06
N ILE A 450 -21.20 5.74 -9.87
CA ILE A 450 -21.28 6.72 -10.96
C ILE A 450 -19.98 6.74 -11.74
N GLU A 451 -18.84 6.69 -11.04
CA GLU A 451 -17.50 6.64 -11.63
C GLU A 451 -17.32 5.39 -12.50
N ASP A 452 -17.71 4.22 -12.01
CA ASP A 452 -17.60 2.96 -12.77
C ASP A 452 -18.46 2.97 -14.03
N PHE A 453 -19.65 3.53 -13.93
CA PHE A 453 -20.50 3.71 -15.11
C PHE A 453 -19.84 4.65 -16.13
N LEU A 454 -19.35 5.81 -15.71
CA LEU A 454 -18.72 6.79 -16.59
C LEU A 454 -17.40 6.29 -17.19
N ARG A 455 -16.62 5.44 -16.47
CA ARG A 455 -15.40 4.80 -17.01
C ARG A 455 -15.69 3.90 -18.20
N SER A 456 -16.89 3.38 -18.34
CA SER A 456 -17.28 2.57 -19.50
C SER A 456 -17.49 3.39 -20.78
N HIS A 457 -17.50 4.72 -20.71
CA HIS A 457 -17.58 5.59 -21.87
C HIS A 457 -16.26 5.59 -22.66
N PRO A 458 -16.28 5.41 -24.00
CA PRO A 458 -15.06 5.24 -24.82
C PRO A 458 -14.02 6.37 -24.69
N ALA A 459 -14.48 7.61 -24.54
CA ALA A 459 -13.61 8.79 -24.45
C ALA A 459 -13.09 9.09 -23.05
N VAL A 460 -13.62 8.45 -22.00
CA VAL A 460 -13.21 8.69 -20.62
C VAL A 460 -11.91 7.96 -20.34
N LYS A 461 -10.88 8.70 -19.94
CA LYS A 461 -9.60 8.18 -19.43
C LYS A 461 -9.71 7.87 -17.95
N ASP A 462 -10.21 8.84 -17.18
CA ASP A 462 -10.40 8.74 -15.74
C ASP A 462 -11.55 9.63 -15.28
N VAL A 463 -12.14 9.31 -14.13
CA VAL A 463 -13.26 10.05 -13.58
C VAL A 463 -13.26 9.99 -12.07
N ALA A 464 -13.59 11.12 -11.43
CA ALA A 464 -13.90 11.24 -10.02
C ALA A 464 -15.26 11.92 -9.84
N VAL A 465 -16.05 11.44 -8.89
CA VAL A 465 -17.33 12.07 -8.53
C VAL A 465 -17.26 12.57 -7.10
N ILE A 466 -17.67 13.84 -6.90
CA ILE A 466 -17.74 14.50 -5.59
C ILE A 466 -19.09 15.16 -5.38
N GLY A 467 -19.49 15.34 -4.12
CA GLY A 467 -20.60 16.19 -3.74
C GLY A 467 -20.22 17.66 -3.83
N LEU A 468 -21.04 18.46 -4.49
CA LEU A 468 -20.98 19.91 -4.42
C LEU A 468 -22.18 20.44 -3.64
N PRO A 469 -22.01 21.49 -2.82
CA PRO A 469 -23.11 22.09 -2.08
C PRO A 469 -24.22 22.58 -3.00
N ASP A 470 -25.46 22.23 -2.67
CA ASP A 470 -26.67 22.73 -3.36
C ASP A 470 -27.70 23.24 -2.35
N LYS A 471 -28.27 24.40 -2.60
CA LYS A 471 -29.19 25.08 -1.68
C LYS A 471 -30.50 24.31 -1.48
N ARG A 472 -30.91 23.49 -2.43
CA ARG A 472 -32.19 22.78 -2.41
C ARG A 472 -32.05 21.31 -2.01
N LEU A 473 -31.00 20.68 -2.51
CA LEU A 473 -30.79 19.23 -2.37
C LEU A 473 -29.78 18.87 -1.27
N GLY A 474 -29.14 19.87 -0.65
CA GLY A 474 -28.00 19.67 0.26
C GLY A 474 -26.73 19.52 -0.54
N GLU A 475 -26.60 18.44 -1.29
CA GLU A 475 -25.50 18.20 -2.22
C GLU A 475 -26.02 17.77 -3.60
N ILE A 476 -25.18 17.98 -4.62
CA ILE A 476 -25.37 17.42 -5.96
C ILE A 476 -24.10 16.70 -6.40
N ALA A 477 -24.26 15.63 -7.16
CA ALA A 477 -23.12 14.92 -7.74
C ALA A 477 -22.50 15.73 -8.89
N ALA A 478 -21.17 15.94 -8.82
CA ALA A 478 -20.35 16.49 -9.89
C ALA A 478 -19.34 15.46 -10.36
N ALA A 479 -19.30 15.19 -11.66
CA ALA A 479 -18.32 14.31 -12.28
C ALA A 479 -17.16 15.12 -12.87
N ILE A 480 -15.95 14.88 -12.39
CA ILE A 480 -14.69 15.42 -12.90
C ILE A 480 -14.12 14.37 -13.84
N ILE A 481 -13.98 14.68 -15.13
CA ILE A 481 -13.65 13.73 -16.19
C ILE A 481 -12.35 14.15 -16.89
N SER A 482 -11.39 13.22 -16.91
CA SER A 482 -10.21 13.31 -17.76
C SER A 482 -10.47 12.53 -19.05
N VAL A 483 -10.26 13.17 -20.20
CA VAL A 483 -10.51 12.61 -21.53
C VAL A 483 -9.24 11.92 -22.04
N LYS A 484 -9.39 10.82 -22.80
CA LYS A 484 -8.27 10.12 -23.44
C LYS A 484 -7.58 11.04 -24.45
N GLU A 485 -6.27 10.91 -24.55
CA GLU A 485 -5.45 11.68 -25.48
C GLU A 485 -5.93 11.48 -26.93
N GLY A 486 -6.06 12.58 -27.66
CA GLY A 486 -6.55 12.58 -29.04
C GLY A 486 -8.07 12.41 -29.20
N MET A 487 -8.83 12.26 -28.11
CA MET A 487 -10.29 12.25 -28.15
C MET A 487 -10.90 13.58 -27.73
N VAL A 488 -12.07 13.87 -28.24
CA VAL A 488 -12.92 14.99 -27.82
C VAL A 488 -14.18 14.42 -27.19
N CYS A 489 -14.61 15.00 -26.11
CA CYS A 489 -15.83 14.61 -25.43
C CYS A 489 -16.54 15.86 -24.90
N THR A 490 -17.83 15.95 -25.12
CA THR A 490 -18.66 17.09 -24.72
C THR A 490 -19.53 16.74 -23.51
N GLU A 491 -20.01 17.78 -22.80
CA GLU A 491 -20.95 17.62 -21.70
C GLU A 491 -22.25 16.96 -22.17
N ASP A 492 -22.75 17.31 -23.37
CA ASP A 492 -23.97 16.72 -23.94
C ASP A 492 -23.80 15.22 -24.23
N GLU A 493 -22.63 14.79 -24.69
CA GLU A 493 -22.33 13.36 -24.91
C GLU A 493 -22.33 12.59 -23.59
N ILE A 494 -21.70 13.11 -22.55
CA ILE A 494 -21.73 12.49 -21.21
C ILE A 494 -23.14 12.47 -20.64
N ASN A 495 -23.87 13.58 -20.74
CA ASN A 495 -25.27 13.65 -20.27
C ASN A 495 -26.16 12.65 -21.03
N SER A 496 -25.99 12.52 -22.34
CA SER A 496 -26.70 11.53 -23.15
C SER A 496 -26.35 10.10 -22.74
N PHE A 497 -25.07 9.82 -22.47
CA PHE A 497 -24.63 8.53 -21.96
C PHE A 497 -25.24 8.21 -20.59
N CYS A 498 -25.32 9.23 -19.71
CA CYS A 498 -25.94 9.11 -18.39
C CYS A 498 -27.46 8.85 -18.42
N GLN A 499 -28.15 9.00 -19.56
CA GLN A 499 -29.57 8.62 -19.66
C GLN A 499 -29.82 7.13 -19.34
N LYS A 500 -28.80 6.29 -19.49
CA LYS A 500 -28.86 4.85 -19.13
C LYS A 500 -28.84 4.61 -17.61
N MET A 501 -28.53 5.64 -16.81
CA MET A 501 -28.57 5.56 -15.34
C MET A 501 -29.95 6.01 -14.81
N PRO A 502 -30.35 5.52 -13.62
CA PRO A 502 -31.47 6.08 -12.88
C PRO A 502 -31.31 7.58 -12.70
N ARG A 503 -32.41 8.34 -12.88
CA ARG A 503 -32.37 9.80 -12.90
C ARG A 503 -31.67 10.41 -11.68
N TYR A 504 -31.94 9.89 -10.47
CA TYR A 504 -31.39 10.41 -9.23
C TYR A 504 -29.85 10.21 -9.11
N LYS A 505 -29.27 9.23 -9.81
CA LYS A 505 -27.82 8.96 -9.82
C LYS A 505 -27.03 9.77 -10.85
N ARG A 506 -27.72 10.47 -11.78
CA ARG A 506 -27.03 11.21 -12.85
C ARG A 506 -26.30 12.41 -12.27
N PRO A 507 -25.02 12.64 -12.63
CA PRO A 507 -24.33 13.85 -12.23
C PRO A 507 -25.10 15.10 -12.68
N HIS A 508 -25.19 16.08 -11.80
CA HIS A 508 -25.82 17.37 -12.11
C HIS A 508 -24.81 18.34 -12.75
N LYS A 509 -23.52 18.06 -12.61
CA LYS A 509 -22.46 18.87 -13.16
C LYS A 509 -21.36 17.99 -13.75
N ILE A 510 -20.91 18.33 -14.96
CA ILE A 510 -19.79 17.69 -15.64
C ILE A 510 -18.65 18.72 -15.72
N ILE A 511 -17.45 18.31 -15.33
CA ILE A 511 -16.25 19.15 -15.33
C ILE A 511 -15.15 18.36 -16.04
N PHE A 512 -14.60 18.90 -17.12
CA PHE A 512 -13.44 18.30 -17.79
C PHE A 512 -12.16 18.83 -17.17
N ALA A 513 -11.45 17.97 -16.45
CA ALA A 513 -10.18 18.29 -15.78
C ALA A 513 -9.40 17.01 -15.46
N ASP A 514 -8.14 17.16 -15.09
CA ASP A 514 -7.33 16.06 -14.60
C ASP A 514 -7.85 15.54 -13.24
N VAL A 515 -7.84 14.22 -13.07
CA VAL A 515 -8.22 13.56 -11.83
C VAL A 515 -6.95 13.30 -11.00
N PRO A 516 -6.75 14.02 -9.88
CA PRO A 516 -5.56 13.85 -9.05
C PRO A 516 -5.57 12.49 -8.36
N ARG A 517 -4.41 11.83 -8.38
CA ARG A 517 -4.20 10.55 -7.71
C ARG A 517 -2.99 10.61 -6.81
N ASN A 518 -3.14 9.98 -5.66
CA ASN A 518 -2.01 9.81 -4.75
C ASN A 518 -1.03 8.74 -5.30
N PRO A 519 0.12 8.57 -4.63
CA PRO A 519 1.17 7.60 -4.98
C PRO A 519 0.74 6.16 -5.12
N THR A 520 -0.30 5.77 -4.40
CA THR A 520 -0.85 4.42 -4.47
C THR A 520 -1.95 4.29 -5.55
N GLY A 521 -2.11 5.33 -6.40
CA GLY A 521 -3.10 5.34 -7.47
C GLY A 521 -4.53 5.70 -7.02
N LYS A 522 -4.77 6.00 -5.74
CA LYS A 522 -6.10 6.38 -5.22
C LYS A 522 -6.43 7.83 -5.60
N ILE A 523 -7.68 8.06 -6.01
CA ILE A 523 -8.20 9.41 -6.31
C ILE A 523 -8.15 10.28 -5.05
N GLU A 524 -7.63 11.50 -5.17
CA GLU A 524 -7.56 12.50 -4.11
C GLU A 524 -8.82 13.38 -4.10
N LYS A 525 -9.98 12.80 -3.73
CA LYS A 525 -11.25 13.54 -3.64
C LYS A 525 -11.18 14.78 -2.71
N PRO A 526 -10.40 14.79 -1.60
CA PRO A 526 -10.23 16.01 -0.80
C PRO A 526 -9.69 17.20 -1.61
N LYS A 527 -8.65 17.00 -2.46
CA LYS A 527 -8.14 18.05 -3.35
C LYS A 527 -9.21 18.56 -4.32
N LEU A 528 -10.02 17.66 -4.87
CA LEU A 528 -11.12 18.05 -5.77
C LEU A 528 -12.18 18.88 -5.04
N ARG A 529 -12.52 18.50 -3.80
CA ARG A 529 -13.45 19.30 -2.98
C ARG A 529 -12.88 20.68 -2.66
N GLU A 530 -11.61 20.78 -2.31
CA GLU A 530 -10.93 22.06 -2.09
C GLU A 530 -11.02 22.98 -3.32
N ILE A 531 -10.77 22.43 -4.50
CA ILE A 531 -10.81 23.18 -5.77
C ILE A 531 -12.24 23.62 -6.12
N TYR A 532 -13.23 22.74 -5.99
CA TYR A 532 -14.56 22.96 -6.56
C TYR A 532 -15.66 23.34 -5.57
N CYS A 533 -15.45 23.15 -4.25
CA CYS A 533 -16.43 23.52 -3.23
C CYS A 533 -16.15 24.86 -2.55
N GLY A 534 -14.93 25.43 -2.70
CA GLY A 534 -14.51 26.68 -2.04
C GLY A 534 -14.43 26.57 -0.51
N GLU A 535 -14.00 27.65 0.16
CA GLU A 535 -13.79 27.73 1.62
C GLU A 535 -15.04 27.46 2.49
N SER A 536 -16.23 27.42 1.90
CA SER A 536 -17.51 27.29 2.64
C SER A 536 -17.75 25.90 3.27
N LEU A 537 -17.02 24.86 2.85
CA LEU A 537 -17.22 23.49 3.38
C LEU A 537 -16.19 23.12 4.48
N VAL A 538 -15.03 23.74 4.50
CA VAL A 538 -14.04 23.50 5.55
C VAL A 538 -14.57 23.95 6.92
N ALA A 539 -15.41 24.99 6.94
CA ALA A 539 -16.00 25.51 8.17
C ALA A 539 -17.18 24.67 8.72
N SER A 540 -17.85 23.85 7.92
CA SER A 540 -19.01 23.05 8.37
C SER A 540 -18.61 21.66 8.90
N GLN A 541 -17.47 21.11 8.48
CA GLN A 541 -16.97 19.81 8.95
C GLN A 541 -16.20 19.89 10.28
N ILE A 542 -15.83 21.11 10.71
CA ILE A 542 -15.20 21.36 12.02
C ILE A 542 -16.25 21.50 13.15
N LYS A 543 -17.53 21.52 12.84
CA LYS A 543 -18.62 21.79 13.80
C LYS A 543 -19.55 20.61 14.09
N ASN A 544 -19.21 19.39 13.66
CA ASN A 544 -19.97 18.19 14.07
C ASN A 544 -19.04 17.13 14.65
#